data_ea3185a3d8fb72727c978758e8ff1f1a
#
_entry.id   ea3185a3d8fb72727c978758e8ff1f1a
#
_cell.length_a   1.000
_cell.length_b   1.000
_cell.length_c   1.000
_cell.angle_alpha   90.00
_cell.angle_beta   90.00
_cell.angle_gamma   90.00
#
_symmetry.space_group_name_H-M   'P 1'
#
loop_
_entity.id
_entity.type
_entity.pdbx_description
1 polymer ?
#
loop_
_entity_poly.entity_id
_entity_poly.type
_entity_poly.pdbx_seq_one_letter_code
_entity_poly.pdbx_strand_id
1 'polypeptide(L)'
;MVEAAVAAVPGLIAGDTEIQLGGPSYTVDTLRALRQQNRDYAHATFFTILGDDAAAGVPTWERFHELTELTRLVVVDRPGTPVELAADIDWIRVEVPRLDVSSTDLRSRFTDGRPLDYLITQPVLEVIRERSLYSSPIGAQT
;
A
#
# COMPACT_ATOMS: atom_id res chain seq x y z
N MET A 1 -9.32 -2.61 -8.54
CA MET A 1 -9.61 -1.72 -7.38
C MET A 1 -8.61 -0.57 -7.28
N VAL A 2 -7.29 -0.82 -7.21
CA VAL A 2 -6.30 0.28 -7.11
C VAL A 2 -6.41 1.25 -8.27
N GLU A 3 -6.46 0.77 -9.53
CA GLU A 3 -6.71 1.61 -10.71
C GLU A 3 -7.96 2.49 -10.55
N ALA A 4 -9.09 1.90 -10.12
CA ALA A 4 -10.32 2.64 -9.89
C ALA A 4 -10.18 3.70 -8.78
N ALA A 5 -9.39 3.40 -7.74
CA ALA A 5 -9.16 4.34 -6.64
C ALA A 5 -8.38 5.59 -7.07
N VAL A 6 -7.43 5.45 -8.00
CA VAL A 6 -6.49 6.51 -8.36
C VAL A 6 -6.80 7.19 -9.70
N ALA A 7 -7.70 6.63 -10.52
CA ALA A 7 -7.97 7.08 -11.90
C ALA A 7 -8.31 8.58 -12.02
N ALA A 8 -8.99 9.14 -11.02
CA ALA A 8 -9.38 10.55 -11.02
C ALA A 8 -8.42 11.45 -10.21
N VAL A 9 -7.31 10.92 -9.70
CA VAL A 9 -6.39 11.67 -8.83
C VAL A 9 -5.11 12.00 -9.63
N PRO A 10 -4.89 13.26 -10.02
CA PRO A 10 -3.69 13.65 -10.74
C PRO A 10 -2.42 13.29 -9.95
N GLY A 11 -1.43 12.70 -10.64
CA GLY A 11 -0.16 12.32 -10.03
C GLY A 11 -0.16 10.94 -9.35
N LEU A 12 -1.30 10.24 -9.27
CA LEU A 12 -1.35 8.86 -8.81
C LEU A 12 -1.48 7.89 -9.99
N ILE A 13 -0.69 6.83 -9.95
CA ILE A 13 -0.68 5.77 -10.97
C ILE A 13 -0.75 4.41 -10.25
N ALA A 14 -1.59 3.53 -10.75
CA ALA A 14 -1.59 2.13 -10.30
C ALA A 14 -0.47 1.38 -11.03
N GLY A 15 0.52 0.90 -10.28
CA GLY A 15 1.61 0.07 -10.81
C GLY A 15 1.32 -1.41 -10.65
N ASP A 16 1.72 -2.21 -11.62
CA ASP A 16 1.61 -3.67 -11.63
C ASP A 16 2.98 -4.38 -11.77
N THR A 17 4.06 -3.63 -11.58
CA THR A 17 5.44 -4.11 -11.75
C THR A 17 5.70 -5.39 -10.97
N GLU A 18 5.25 -5.50 -9.73
CA GLU A 18 5.43 -6.70 -8.91
C GLU A 18 4.66 -7.90 -9.46
N ILE A 19 3.48 -7.66 -10.03
CA ILE A 19 2.68 -8.71 -10.70
C ILE A 19 3.40 -9.21 -11.95
N GLN A 20 3.99 -8.29 -12.72
CA GLN A 20 4.74 -8.62 -13.94
C GLN A 20 6.04 -9.37 -13.65
N LEU A 21 6.72 -9.04 -12.57
CA LEU A 21 7.94 -9.74 -12.15
C LEU A 21 7.66 -11.18 -11.73
N GLY A 22 6.50 -11.44 -11.13
CA GLY A 22 6.12 -12.74 -10.61
C GLY A 22 6.97 -13.22 -9.43
N GLY A 23 6.53 -14.29 -8.76
CA GLY A 23 7.25 -14.83 -7.60
C GLY A 23 7.17 -13.94 -6.35
N PRO A 24 8.11 -14.07 -5.39
CA PRO A 24 8.18 -13.21 -4.22
C PRO A 24 8.45 -11.76 -4.62
N SER A 25 7.70 -10.82 -4.05
CA SER A 25 7.85 -9.39 -4.31
C SER A 25 8.78 -8.77 -3.28
N TYR A 26 9.94 -8.31 -3.72
CA TYR A 26 10.86 -7.54 -2.89
C TYR A 26 10.91 -6.09 -3.38
N THR A 27 10.77 -5.15 -2.47
CA THR A 27 10.74 -3.71 -2.79
C THR A 27 11.99 -3.26 -3.56
N VAL A 28 13.14 -3.84 -3.26
CA VAL A 28 14.40 -3.56 -3.97
C VAL A 28 14.32 -3.93 -5.47
N ASP A 29 13.68 -5.05 -5.80
CA ASP A 29 13.52 -5.48 -7.20
C ASP A 29 12.52 -4.61 -7.94
N THR A 30 11.43 -4.22 -7.27
CA THR A 30 10.46 -3.27 -7.80
C THR A 30 11.12 -1.93 -8.16
N LEU A 31 11.93 -1.37 -7.26
CA LEU A 31 12.64 -0.11 -7.51
C LEU A 31 13.65 -0.21 -8.67
N ARG A 32 14.36 -1.32 -8.77
CA ARG A 32 15.27 -1.59 -9.90
C ARG A 32 14.51 -1.69 -11.23
N ALA A 33 13.40 -2.44 -11.24
CA ALA A 33 12.57 -2.58 -12.43
C ALA A 33 12.00 -1.22 -12.87
N LEU A 34 11.48 -0.41 -11.97
CA LEU A 34 10.98 0.92 -12.26
C LEU A 34 12.05 1.82 -12.89
N ARG A 35 13.30 1.80 -12.36
CA ARG A 35 14.42 2.56 -12.96
C ARG A 35 14.76 2.13 -14.38
N GLN A 36 14.59 0.84 -14.70
CA GLN A 36 14.90 0.30 -16.01
C GLN A 36 13.78 0.50 -17.02
N GLN A 37 12.52 0.45 -16.56
CA GLN A 37 11.34 0.56 -17.43
C GLN A 37 11.12 1.95 -18.01
N ASN A 38 11.54 3.00 -17.30
CA ASN A 38 11.33 4.36 -17.74
C ASN A 38 12.61 5.20 -17.61
N ARG A 39 13.02 5.83 -18.73
CA ARG A 39 14.19 6.72 -18.76
C ARG A 39 14.06 7.91 -17.80
N ASP A 40 12.85 8.41 -17.59
CA ASP A 40 12.59 9.52 -16.67
C ASP A 40 12.88 9.13 -15.21
N TYR A 41 12.80 7.83 -14.88
CA TYR A 41 13.09 7.31 -13.55
C TYR A 41 14.56 6.98 -13.31
N ALA A 42 15.40 6.99 -14.36
CA ALA A 42 16.82 6.63 -14.23
C ALA A 42 17.57 7.53 -13.22
N HIS A 43 17.19 8.81 -13.15
CA HIS A 43 17.77 9.80 -12.24
C HIS A 43 16.78 10.32 -11.18
N ALA A 44 15.61 9.72 -11.08
CA ALA A 44 14.60 10.12 -10.12
C ALA A 44 15.01 9.73 -8.69
N THR A 45 14.67 10.56 -7.73
CA THR A 45 14.71 10.20 -6.32
C THR A 45 13.44 9.46 -5.98
N PHE A 46 13.56 8.20 -5.57
CA PHE A 46 12.43 7.43 -5.07
C PHE A 46 12.19 7.69 -3.59
N PHE A 47 10.92 7.62 -3.20
CA PHE A 47 10.48 7.64 -1.81
C PHE A 47 9.58 6.42 -1.58
N THR A 48 9.95 5.57 -0.63
CA THR A 48 9.11 4.43 -0.21
C THR A 48 8.34 4.82 1.04
N ILE A 49 7.02 4.90 0.92
CA ILE A 49 6.13 5.32 2.01
C ILE A 49 5.63 4.08 2.74
N LEU A 50 5.82 4.04 4.05
CA LEU A 50 5.51 2.91 4.92
C LEU A 50 4.67 3.37 6.11
N GLY A 51 3.75 2.52 6.54
CA GLY A 51 3.19 2.66 7.89
C GLY A 51 4.19 2.19 8.95
N ASP A 52 3.99 2.63 10.17
CA ASP A 52 4.82 2.36 11.34
C ASP A 52 5.17 0.87 11.53
N ASP A 53 4.19 -0.03 11.46
CA ASP A 53 4.43 -1.48 11.60
C ASP A 53 5.38 -2.04 10.52
N ALA A 54 5.21 -1.59 9.28
CA ALA A 54 6.07 -2.01 8.18
C ALA A 54 7.46 -1.39 8.30
N ALA A 55 7.55 -0.13 8.72
CA ALA A 55 8.80 0.59 8.92
C ALA A 55 9.68 -0.06 10.01
N ALA A 56 9.08 -0.51 11.12
CA ALA A 56 9.80 -1.26 12.16
C ALA A 56 10.41 -2.57 11.64
N GLY A 57 9.78 -3.19 10.64
CA GLY A 57 10.24 -4.43 10.03
C GLY A 57 11.34 -4.26 8.97
N VAL A 58 11.60 -3.06 8.48
CA VAL A 58 12.54 -2.81 7.36
C VAL A 58 13.93 -3.43 7.53
N PRO A 59 14.56 -3.44 8.71
CA PRO A 59 15.87 -4.07 8.88
C PRO A 59 15.89 -5.58 8.60
N THR A 60 14.72 -6.23 8.61
CA THR A 60 14.58 -7.66 8.30
C THR A 60 14.26 -7.93 6.82
N TRP A 61 14.07 -6.89 6.02
CA TRP A 61 13.71 -7.04 4.62
C TRP A 61 14.90 -7.53 3.79
N GLU A 62 14.56 -8.26 2.73
CA GLU A 62 15.55 -8.76 1.79
C GLU A 62 16.37 -7.60 1.19
N ARG A 63 17.70 -7.73 1.29
CA ARG A 63 18.65 -6.73 0.77
C ARG A 63 18.40 -5.30 1.29
N PHE A 64 18.07 -5.17 2.57
CA PHE A 64 17.66 -3.90 3.16
C PHE A 64 18.72 -2.79 2.99
N HIS A 65 20.03 -3.11 3.07
CA HIS A 65 21.10 -2.11 2.84
C HIS A 65 21.03 -1.52 1.43
N GLU A 66 20.80 -2.36 0.43
CA GLU A 66 20.60 -1.91 -0.94
C GLU A 66 19.32 -1.07 -1.10
N LEU A 67 18.25 -1.46 -0.40
CA LEU A 67 17.01 -0.69 -0.40
C LEU A 67 17.25 0.77 0.03
N THR A 68 18.04 0.99 1.09
CA THR A 68 18.33 2.34 1.60
C THR A 68 19.19 3.17 0.64
N GLU A 69 19.92 2.55 -0.28
CA GLU A 69 20.66 3.24 -1.35
C GLU A 69 19.75 3.62 -2.52
N LEU A 70 18.69 2.86 -2.77
CA LEU A 70 17.78 3.04 -3.90
C LEU A 70 16.66 4.05 -3.64
N THR A 71 16.25 4.23 -2.39
CA THR A 71 15.09 5.04 -2.02
C THR A 71 15.28 5.74 -0.69
N ARG A 72 14.58 6.86 -0.49
CA ARG A 72 14.40 7.46 0.84
C ARG A 72 13.18 6.85 1.50
N LEU A 73 13.32 6.47 2.76
CA LEU A 73 12.27 5.83 3.52
C LEU A 73 11.42 6.88 4.24
N VAL A 74 10.13 6.87 3.96
CA VAL A 74 9.15 7.75 4.59
C VAL A 74 8.27 6.92 5.49
N VAL A 75 8.22 7.25 6.78
CA VAL A 75 7.29 6.63 7.70
C VAL A 75 6.11 7.56 7.95
N VAL A 76 4.91 6.99 7.83
CA VAL A 76 3.67 7.68 8.15
C VAL A 76 3.28 7.30 9.57
N ASP A 77 3.52 8.25 10.49
CA ASP A 77 3.22 8.05 11.91
C ASP A 77 1.71 8.22 12.15
N ARG A 78 1.13 7.26 12.86
CA ARG A 78 -0.23 7.37 13.38
C ARG A 78 -0.16 7.97 14.81
N PRO A 79 -1.07 8.87 15.18
CA PRO A 79 -1.14 9.36 16.55
C PRO A 79 -1.29 8.20 17.55
N GLY A 80 -0.41 8.10 18.49
CA GLY A 80 -0.37 7.02 19.47
C GLY A 80 1.01 6.80 20.02
N THR A 81 1.35 5.54 20.35
CA THR A 81 2.70 5.19 20.78
C THR A 81 3.61 5.13 19.57
N PRO A 82 4.65 5.96 19.50
CA PRO A 82 5.62 5.91 18.40
C PRO A 82 6.26 4.52 18.33
N VAL A 83 6.36 3.97 17.13
CA VAL A 83 7.09 2.72 16.90
C VAL A 83 8.60 3.02 16.92
N GLU A 84 9.35 2.16 17.57
CA GLU A 84 10.81 2.25 17.58
C GLU A 84 11.34 1.86 16.18
N LEU A 85 12.04 2.78 15.56
CA LEU A 85 12.63 2.60 14.23
C LEU A 85 14.14 2.42 14.35
N ALA A 86 14.73 1.70 13.40
CA ALA A 86 16.17 1.53 13.33
C ALA A 86 16.88 2.90 13.24
N ALA A 87 17.82 3.13 14.15
CA ALA A 87 18.48 4.43 14.31
C ALA A 87 19.54 4.72 13.23
N ASP A 88 19.97 3.69 12.51
CA ASP A 88 20.93 3.75 11.41
C ASP A 88 20.29 4.08 10.05
N ILE A 89 18.98 4.27 10.02
CA ILE A 89 18.22 4.66 8.82
C ILE A 89 17.80 6.13 8.95
N ASP A 90 18.05 6.91 7.89
CA ASP A 90 17.56 8.29 7.78
C ASP A 90 16.07 8.32 7.39
N TRP A 91 15.23 8.33 8.41
CA TRP A 91 13.77 8.32 8.25
C TRP A 91 13.20 9.72 8.03
N ILE A 92 12.39 9.85 6.99
CA ILE A 92 11.49 11.02 6.82
C ILE A 92 10.18 10.70 7.52
N ARG A 93 9.88 11.40 8.62
CA ARG A 93 8.62 11.19 9.37
C ARG A 93 7.55 12.15 8.89
N VAL A 94 6.34 11.63 8.66
CA VAL A 94 5.17 12.40 8.27
C VAL A 94 4.01 12.04 9.19
N GLU A 95 3.54 13.01 9.95
CA GLU A 95 2.35 12.84 10.78
C GLU A 95 1.09 12.99 9.93
N VAL A 96 0.16 12.06 10.08
CA VAL A 96 -1.15 12.10 9.43
C VAL A 96 -2.27 11.93 10.45
N PRO A 97 -3.46 12.52 10.20
CA PRO A 97 -4.62 12.26 11.03
C PRO A 97 -4.93 10.77 11.11
N ARG A 98 -5.23 10.29 12.31
CA ARG A 98 -5.60 8.88 12.49
C ARG A 98 -6.94 8.59 11.83
N LEU A 99 -6.93 7.64 10.92
CA LEU A 99 -8.13 7.03 10.36
C LEU A 99 -8.23 5.60 10.90
N ASP A 100 -9.20 5.36 11.79
CA ASP A 100 -9.47 4.03 12.35
C ASP A 100 -10.24 3.17 11.33
N VAL A 101 -9.59 2.88 10.20
CA VAL A 101 -10.12 2.06 9.13
C VAL A 101 -9.15 0.92 8.85
N SER A 102 -9.62 -0.32 8.92
CA SER A 102 -8.83 -1.49 8.59
C SER A 102 -9.44 -2.27 7.43
N SER A 103 -8.60 -2.93 6.64
CA SER A 103 -9.07 -3.81 5.56
C SER A 103 -9.96 -4.95 6.08
N THR A 104 -9.73 -5.41 7.31
CA THR A 104 -10.54 -6.45 7.94
C THR A 104 -11.94 -5.95 8.27
N ASP A 105 -12.06 -4.75 8.90
CA ASP A 105 -13.37 -4.14 9.17
C ASP A 105 -14.12 -3.82 7.88
N LEU A 106 -13.43 -3.25 6.88
CA LEU A 106 -14.06 -2.95 5.59
C LEU A 106 -14.61 -4.22 4.92
N ARG A 107 -13.86 -5.31 4.90
CA ARG A 107 -14.35 -6.58 4.34
C ARG A 107 -15.52 -7.16 5.12
N SER A 108 -15.51 -7.07 6.46
CA SER A 108 -16.64 -7.52 7.27
C SER A 108 -17.92 -6.72 7.00
N ARG A 109 -17.83 -5.41 6.74
CA ARG A 109 -18.96 -4.55 6.39
C ARG A 109 -19.67 -4.99 5.10
N PHE A 110 -18.95 -5.59 4.14
CA PHE A 110 -19.60 -6.18 2.96
C PHE A 110 -20.45 -7.41 3.29
N THR A 111 -20.09 -8.17 4.32
CA THR A 111 -20.81 -9.38 4.72
C THR A 111 -21.94 -9.10 5.68
N ASP A 112 -21.81 -8.11 6.56
CA ASP A 112 -22.80 -7.78 7.60
C ASP A 112 -23.72 -6.60 7.24
N GLY A 113 -23.52 -5.98 6.07
CA GLY A 113 -24.36 -4.90 5.55
C GLY A 113 -24.20 -3.55 6.24
N ARG A 114 -23.14 -3.36 7.02
CA ARG A 114 -22.83 -2.03 7.60
C ARG A 114 -22.43 -1.02 6.52
N PRO A 115 -22.73 0.30 6.72
CA PRO A 115 -22.39 1.34 5.75
C PRO A 115 -20.89 1.38 5.42
N LEU A 116 -20.59 1.64 4.15
CA LEU A 116 -19.24 1.83 3.62
C LEU A 116 -19.01 3.25 3.07
N ASP A 117 -20.07 4.07 3.15
CA ASP A 117 -20.03 5.45 2.66
C ASP A 117 -18.90 6.23 3.34
N TYR A 118 -18.17 7.00 2.56
CA TYR A 118 -17.01 7.78 2.98
C TYR A 118 -15.80 6.99 3.50
N LEU A 119 -15.90 5.66 3.63
CA LEU A 119 -14.77 4.80 4.02
C LEU A 119 -14.03 4.23 2.81
N ILE A 120 -14.73 4.07 1.70
CA ILE A 120 -14.20 3.60 0.42
C ILE A 120 -14.70 4.55 -0.68
N THR A 121 -13.86 4.84 -1.67
CA THR A 121 -14.26 5.68 -2.79
C THR A 121 -15.31 4.99 -3.66
N GLN A 122 -16.23 5.77 -4.23
CA GLN A 122 -17.32 5.26 -5.06
C GLN A 122 -16.85 4.34 -6.21
N PRO A 123 -15.78 4.70 -6.99
CA PRO A 123 -15.29 3.81 -8.05
C PRO A 123 -14.81 2.44 -7.55
N VAL A 124 -14.27 2.37 -6.33
CA VAL A 124 -13.85 1.09 -5.72
C VAL A 124 -15.07 0.26 -5.32
N LEU A 125 -16.10 0.89 -4.74
CA LEU A 125 -17.36 0.22 -4.40
C LEU A 125 -18.05 -0.39 -5.63
N GLU A 126 -18.02 0.33 -6.77
CA GLU A 126 -18.57 -0.17 -8.03
C GLU A 126 -17.82 -1.42 -8.50
N VAL A 127 -16.49 -1.42 -8.52
CA VAL A 127 -15.68 -2.61 -8.88
C VAL A 127 -15.97 -3.79 -7.96
N ILE A 128 -16.13 -3.55 -6.65
CA ILE A 128 -16.43 -4.61 -5.69
C ILE A 128 -17.80 -5.23 -5.97
N ARG A 129 -18.81 -4.41 -6.25
CA ARG A 129 -20.18 -4.85 -6.56
C ARG A 129 -20.24 -5.59 -7.89
N GLU A 130 -19.68 -5.03 -8.96
CA GLU A 130 -19.65 -5.63 -10.28
C GLU A 130 -18.99 -7.00 -10.31
N ARG A 131 -17.90 -7.15 -9.53
CA ARG A 131 -17.14 -8.40 -9.47
C ARG A 131 -17.55 -9.31 -8.31
N SER A 132 -18.60 -8.96 -7.58
CA SER A 132 -19.10 -9.70 -6.40
C SER A 132 -17.98 -10.06 -5.41
N LEU A 133 -17.01 -9.13 -5.20
CA LEU A 133 -15.91 -9.36 -4.28
C LEU A 133 -16.41 -9.25 -2.83
N TYR A 134 -15.88 -10.11 -1.96
CA TYR A 134 -16.18 -10.14 -0.53
C TYR A 134 -17.64 -10.46 -0.18
N SER A 135 -18.48 -10.82 -1.17
CA SER A 135 -19.79 -11.38 -0.88
C SER A 135 -19.62 -12.80 -0.30
N SER A 136 -20.30 -13.11 0.80
CA SER A 136 -20.40 -14.49 1.26
C SER A 136 -21.00 -15.34 0.13
N PRO A 137 -20.55 -16.59 -0.10
CA PRO A 137 -21.22 -17.47 -1.03
C PRO A 137 -22.68 -17.57 -0.62
N ILE A 138 -23.60 -17.10 -1.49
CA ILE A 138 -25.04 -17.26 -1.31
C ILE A 138 -25.30 -18.76 -1.30
N GLY A 139 -25.70 -19.28 -0.15
CA GLY A 139 -26.41 -20.56 -0.04
C GLY A 139 -25.55 -21.80 0.11
N ALA A 140 -25.26 -22.13 1.34
CA ALA A 140 -25.35 -23.49 1.82
C ALA A 140 -26.34 -23.47 3.00
N GLN A 141 -27.61 -23.18 2.69
CA GLN A 141 -28.74 -23.63 3.53
C GLN A 141 -29.18 -24.95 2.96
N THR A 142 -28.79 -26.02 3.59
CA THR A 142 -29.48 -27.30 3.59
C THR A 142 -29.91 -27.59 5.00
#